data_94cd4bbea54ac331c8eb4f2ffa0c0c5e
#
_entry.id   94cd4bbea54ac331c8eb4f2ffa0c0c5e
#
_cell.length_a   1.000
_cell.length_b   1.000
_cell.length_c   1.000
_cell.angle_alpha   90.00
_cell.angle_beta   90.00
_cell.angle_gamma   90.00
#
_symmetry.space_group_name_H-M   'P 1'
#
loop_
_entity.id
_entity.type
_entity.pdbx_description
1 polymer ?
#
loop_
_entity_poly.entity_id
_entity_poly.type
_entity_poly.pdbx_seq_one_letter_code
_entity_poly.pdbx_strand_id
1 'polypeptide(L)'
;MDSEIQQYAGDILAHPRFQQLRTFCHHGLDNSVYDHSVAVAEAACQIARLMRLSESETTSVVRAALLHDFFGYDWHGERFRRYLSHFSGVHRI
;
A
#
# COMPACT_ATOMS: atom_id res chain seq x y z
N MET A 1 -3.76 -6.94 -15.14
CA MET A 1 -2.99 -6.32 -14.15
C MET A 1 -3.67 -6.28 -12.84
N ASP A 2 -4.83 -5.68 -12.78
CA ASP A 2 -5.53 -5.63 -11.52
C ASP A 2 -5.88 -7.00 -11.00
N SER A 3 -6.02 -7.98 -11.87
CA SER A 3 -6.42 -9.32 -11.44
C SER A 3 -5.38 -9.95 -10.51
N GLU A 4 -4.12 -9.64 -10.69
CA GLU A 4 -3.11 -10.18 -9.80
C GLU A 4 -3.17 -9.52 -8.44
N ILE A 5 -3.37 -8.22 -8.43
CA ILE A 5 -3.49 -7.51 -7.17
C ILE A 5 -4.75 -7.95 -6.44
N GLN A 6 -5.81 -8.21 -7.17
CA GLN A 6 -7.04 -8.75 -6.59
C GLN A 6 -6.79 -10.06 -5.89
N GLN A 7 -5.98 -10.89 -6.48
CA GLN A 7 -5.68 -12.20 -5.93
C GLN A 7 -5.02 -12.06 -4.55
N TYR A 8 -4.10 -11.12 -4.41
CA TYR A 8 -3.33 -10.98 -3.18
C TYR A 8 -3.94 -9.98 -2.19
N ALA A 9 -4.70 -9.04 -2.67
CA ALA A 9 -5.16 -7.95 -1.83
C ALA A 9 -6.54 -7.41 -2.20
N GLY A 10 -7.40 -8.28 -2.72
CA GLY A 10 -8.75 -7.86 -3.11
C GLY A 10 -9.53 -7.23 -1.97
N ASP A 11 -9.32 -7.73 -0.76
CA ASP A 11 -9.99 -7.20 0.41
C ASP A 11 -9.58 -5.75 0.69
N ILE A 12 -8.32 -5.44 0.49
CA ILE A 12 -7.83 -4.08 0.69
C ILE A 12 -8.39 -3.17 -0.39
N LEU A 13 -8.33 -3.61 -1.64
CA LEU A 13 -8.83 -2.82 -2.74
C LEU A 13 -10.30 -2.47 -2.57
N ALA A 14 -11.07 -3.37 -2.03
CA ALA A 14 -12.51 -3.17 -1.86
C ALA A 14 -12.85 -2.40 -0.59
N HIS A 15 -11.91 -2.20 0.30
CA HIS A 15 -12.19 -1.57 1.58
C HIS A 15 -12.54 -0.10 1.37
N PRO A 16 -13.63 0.38 1.99
CA PRO A 16 -14.07 1.78 1.77
C PRO A 16 -13.01 2.82 2.11
N ARG A 17 -12.23 2.59 3.14
CA ARG A 17 -11.21 3.55 3.51
C ARG A 17 -10.09 3.59 2.45
N PHE A 18 -9.76 2.47 1.87
CA PHE A 18 -8.75 2.44 0.82
C PHE A 18 -9.28 3.11 -0.43
N GLN A 19 -10.57 2.93 -0.72
CA GLN A 19 -11.20 3.57 -1.87
C GLN A 19 -11.18 5.10 -1.75
N GLN A 20 -11.13 5.62 -0.56
CA GLN A 20 -11.06 7.07 -0.36
C GLN A 20 -9.78 7.65 -0.93
N LEU A 21 -8.76 6.85 -1.14
CA LEU A 21 -7.53 7.34 -1.72
C LEU A 21 -7.72 7.85 -3.15
N ARG A 22 -8.83 7.48 -3.78
CA ARG A 22 -9.16 7.99 -5.10
C ARG A 22 -9.39 9.49 -5.08
N THR A 23 -9.70 10.05 -3.93
CA THR A 23 -10.00 11.47 -3.81
C THR A 23 -8.75 12.28 -3.50
N PHE A 24 -7.61 11.66 -3.28
CA PHE A 24 -6.39 12.39 -2.96
C PHE A 24 -5.48 12.41 -4.19
N CYS A 25 -5.00 13.59 -4.53
CA CYS A 25 -4.04 13.74 -5.61
C CYS A 25 -2.64 13.55 -5.07
N HIS A 26 -1.79 12.91 -5.84
CA HIS A 26 -0.44 12.61 -5.41
C HIS A 26 0.50 13.71 -5.92
N HIS A 27 0.80 14.67 -5.09
CA HIS A 27 1.83 15.68 -5.32
C HIS A 27 1.95 16.21 -6.76
N GLY A 28 0.88 16.72 -7.27
CA GLY A 28 0.92 17.31 -8.59
C GLY A 28 0.90 16.34 -9.75
N LEU A 29 0.83 15.06 -9.48
CA LEU A 29 0.64 14.07 -10.53
C LEU A 29 -0.82 14.01 -10.90
N ASP A 30 -1.09 13.54 -12.07
CA ASP A 30 -2.45 13.44 -12.57
C ASP A 30 -3.23 12.31 -11.95
N ASN A 31 -2.58 11.34 -11.38
CA ASN A 31 -3.28 10.18 -10.82
C ASN A 31 -3.45 10.31 -9.32
N SER A 32 -4.42 9.62 -8.81
CA SER A 32 -4.73 9.63 -7.39
C SER A 32 -3.73 8.77 -6.61
N VAL A 33 -3.77 8.90 -5.30
CA VAL A 33 -2.98 8.05 -4.42
C VAL A 33 -3.38 6.61 -4.59
N TYR A 34 -4.66 6.37 -4.88
CA TYR A 34 -5.14 5.01 -5.16
C TYR A 34 -4.39 4.43 -6.35
N ASP A 35 -4.33 5.16 -7.45
CA ASP A 35 -3.68 4.69 -8.67
C ASP A 35 -2.19 4.46 -8.43
N HIS A 36 -1.56 5.37 -7.72
CA HIS A 36 -0.15 5.24 -7.39
C HIS A 36 0.09 3.98 -6.54
N SER A 37 -0.73 3.76 -5.54
CA SER A 37 -0.58 2.60 -4.66
C SER A 37 -0.74 1.29 -5.41
N VAL A 38 -1.69 1.24 -6.34
CA VAL A 38 -1.89 0.05 -7.15
C VAL A 38 -0.68 -0.17 -8.07
N ALA A 39 -0.14 0.89 -8.65
CA ALA A 39 1.02 0.77 -9.52
C ALA A 39 2.24 0.27 -8.76
N VAL A 40 2.44 0.74 -7.55
CA VAL A 40 3.54 0.28 -6.70
C VAL A 40 3.36 -1.20 -6.34
N ALA A 41 2.12 -1.59 -6.04
CA ALA A 41 1.84 -2.98 -5.72
C ALA A 41 2.07 -3.90 -6.91
N GLU A 42 1.73 -3.42 -8.10
CA GLU A 42 1.96 -4.20 -9.32
C GLU A 42 3.46 -4.38 -9.56
N ALA A 43 4.24 -3.33 -9.36
CA ALA A 43 5.68 -3.43 -9.50
C ALA A 43 6.26 -4.39 -8.47
N ALA A 44 5.77 -4.32 -7.24
CA ALA A 44 6.22 -5.21 -6.18
C ALA A 44 5.90 -6.67 -6.51
N CYS A 45 4.75 -6.91 -7.11
CA CYS A 45 4.35 -8.25 -7.51
C CYS A 45 5.31 -8.80 -8.58
N GLN A 46 5.67 -7.98 -9.53
CA GLN A 46 6.59 -8.39 -10.58
C GLN A 46 7.98 -8.68 -10.02
N ILE A 47 8.44 -7.86 -9.12
CA ILE A 47 9.74 -8.07 -8.48
C ILE A 47 9.72 -9.37 -7.67
N ALA A 48 8.64 -9.60 -6.95
CA ALA A 48 8.50 -10.82 -6.17
C ALA A 48 8.59 -12.07 -7.06
N ARG A 49 8.00 -11.99 -8.24
CA ARG A 49 8.06 -13.09 -9.19
C ARG A 49 9.46 -13.30 -9.72
N LEU A 50 10.15 -12.23 -10.04
CA LEU A 50 11.51 -12.32 -10.51
C LEU A 50 12.44 -12.92 -9.46
N MET A 51 12.15 -12.62 -8.20
CA MET A 51 12.93 -13.15 -7.10
C MET A 51 12.47 -14.52 -6.65
N ARG A 52 11.42 -15.03 -7.27
CA ARG A 52 10.87 -16.35 -6.97
C ARG A 52 10.45 -16.49 -5.51
N LEU A 53 9.81 -15.46 -5.00
CA LEU A 53 9.29 -15.52 -3.65
C LEU A 53 8.13 -16.50 -3.57
N SER A 54 7.89 -17.05 -2.40
CA SER A 54 6.76 -17.95 -2.19
C SER A 54 5.46 -17.18 -2.31
N GLU A 55 4.36 -17.90 -2.40
CA GLU A 55 3.03 -17.26 -2.44
C GLU A 55 2.81 -16.42 -1.19
N SER A 56 3.19 -16.94 -0.06
CA SER A 56 3.01 -16.23 1.19
C SER A 56 3.84 -14.96 1.22
N GLU A 57 5.08 -15.04 0.77
CA GLU A 57 5.95 -13.87 0.72
C GLU A 57 5.45 -12.86 -0.26
N THR A 58 4.99 -13.30 -1.42
CA THR A 58 4.45 -12.42 -2.45
C THR A 58 3.22 -11.70 -1.92
N THR A 59 2.35 -12.42 -1.24
CA THR A 59 1.16 -11.83 -0.64
C THR A 59 1.55 -10.71 0.32
N SER A 60 2.51 -10.95 1.18
CA SER A 60 2.94 -9.96 2.15
C SER A 60 3.53 -8.73 1.48
N VAL A 61 4.35 -8.94 0.46
CA VAL A 61 5.00 -7.85 -0.24
C VAL A 61 3.99 -6.99 -0.99
N VAL A 62 3.05 -7.62 -1.67
CA VAL A 62 2.03 -6.90 -2.43
C VAL A 62 1.14 -6.08 -1.50
N ARG A 63 0.72 -6.68 -0.39
CA ARG A 63 -0.15 -6.00 0.56
C ARG A 63 0.58 -4.83 1.22
N ALA A 64 1.84 -5.01 1.58
CA ALA A 64 2.62 -3.94 2.16
C ALA A 64 2.81 -2.80 1.18
N ALA A 65 3.09 -3.12 -0.07
CA ALA A 65 3.27 -2.11 -1.11
C ALA A 65 1.99 -1.32 -1.34
N LEU A 66 0.85 -2.02 -1.34
CA LEU A 66 -0.43 -1.38 -1.56
C LEU A 66 -0.75 -0.39 -0.43
N LEU A 67 -0.34 -0.70 0.76
CA LEU A 67 -0.66 0.11 1.92
C LEU A 67 0.39 1.15 2.28
N HIS A 68 1.50 1.18 1.56
CA HIS A 68 2.63 2.02 1.99
C HIS A 68 2.29 3.50 2.12
N ASP A 69 1.40 4.02 1.24
CA ASP A 69 1.00 5.41 1.30
C ASP A 69 -0.33 5.60 2.02
N PHE A 70 -1.04 4.51 2.26
CA PHE A 70 -2.38 4.58 2.85
C PHE A 70 -2.35 5.27 4.19
N PHE A 71 -1.44 4.85 5.04
CA PHE A 71 -1.36 5.38 6.39
C PHE A 71 -1.00 6.85 6.39
N GLY A 72 -0.16 7.26 5.46
CA GLY A 72 0.24 8.65 5.38
C GLY A 72 -0.90 9.59 5.00
N TYR A 73 -1.83 9.12 4.18
CA TYR A 73 -2.91 9.96 3.70
C TYR A 73 -4.19 9.81 4.51
N ASP A 74 -4.45 8.63 5.03
CA ASP A 74 -5.67 8.40 5.77
C ASP A 74 -5.54 8.88 7.20
N TRP A 75 -4.36 8.87 7.73
CA TRP A 75 -4.11 9.17 9.12
C TRP A 75 -3.07 10.24 9.30
N HIS A 76 -3.26 11.37 8.70
CA HIS A 76 -2.27 12.42 8.78
C HIS A 76 -2.35 13.23 10.06
N GLY A 77 -3.15 12.83 11.03
CA GLY A 77 -3.29 13.52 12.26
C GLY A 77 -2.29 13.09 13.31
N GLU A 78 -2.32 13.76 14.44
CA GLU A 78 -1.46 13.44 15.54
C GLU A 78 -1.62 12.07 16.09
N ARG A 79 -2.83 11.58 16.06
CA ARG A 79 -3.12 10.25 16.53
C ARG A 79 -2.30 9.24 15.78
N PHE A 80 -2.19 9.39 14.48
CA PHE A 80 -1.44 8.47 13.67
C PHE A 80 0.05 8.66 13.90
N ARG A 81 0.50 9.87 14.06
CA ARG A 81 1.89 10.11 14.35
C ARG A 81 2.29 9.45 15.64
N ARG A 82 1.42 9.48 16.64
CA ARG A 82 1.68 8.84 17.91
C ARG A 82 1.78 7.33 17.73
N TYR A 83 0.92 6.79 16.92
CA TYR A 83 0.91 5.37 16.62
C TYR A 83 2.20 4.96 15.93
N LEU A 84 2.62 5.72 14.95
CA LEU A 84 3.84 5.48 14.24
C LEU A 84 5.05 5.58 15.14
N SER A 85 5.05 6.55 16.04
CA SER A 85 6.13 6.70 16.95
C SER A 85 6.30 5.49 17.82
N HIS A 86 5.20 4.89 18.21
CA HIS A 86 5.18 3.68 18.97
C HIS A 86 5.88 2.54 18.23
N PHE A 87 5.60 2.42 16.95
CA PHE A 87 6.23 1.42 16.14
C PHE A 87 7.62 1.78 15.74
N SER A 88 7.87 3.03 15.52
CA SER A 88 9.17 3.44 15.05
C SER A 88 10.21 3.27 16.11
N GLY A 89 9.82 3.18 17.35
CA GLY A 89 10.74 2.81 18.38
C GLY A 89 11.39 1.47 18.12
N VAL A 90 10.70 0.63 17.37
CA VAL A 90 11.20 -0.66 17.01
C VAL A 90 12.05 -0.59 15.77
N HIS A 91 11.72 0.30 14.88
CA HIS A 91 12.38 0.37 13.60
C HIS A 91 13.42 1.43 13.50
N ARG A 92 13.56 2.21 14.50
CA ARG A 92 14.43 3.27 14.46
C ARG A 92 15.79 2.89 14.48
N ILE A 93 16.14 1.88 14.44
CA ILE A 93 17.47 1.50 14.50
C ILE A 93 18.23 1.80 13.27
#